data_f44b872ff81e7769607ececd65029233
#
_entry.id   f44b872ff81e7769607ececd65029233
#
_cell.length_a   1.000
_cell.length_b   1.000
_cell.length_c   1.000
_cell.angle_alpha   90.00
_cell.angle_beta   90.00
_cell.angle_gamma   90.00
#
_symmetry.space_group_name_H-M   'P 1'
#
loop_
_entity.id
_entity.type
_entity.pdbx_description
1 polymer ?
#
loop_
_entity_poly.entity_id
_entity_poly.type
_entity_poly.pdbx_seq_one_letter_code
_entity_poly.pdbx_strand_id
1 'polypeptide(L)'
;MKKSILREYARLIARSGVNIQPGQEVFITAELDQPEFVKMLVEECYRCKASKVVVDWSYQPLQKLHFRYRTLTSLSKLDNYEEARWQHYVDTIPCRIYLLSEDPDGLNGINQEKMAKSQQRKYPIIKKYRDQIGNKYQWCIAAVPGEAWAKKLFPNLRKSQAVEKLWEAILSTSRALEGDPVANWDAHNKDMHDRCAYLNGLHIRELRYKSANGTDFQVGMIPEAQFCGGCEKSLQGIVFNPNIPTEECFISPMRGKAEGIVYATKPLSYQGQLIDGFWIRFHEGKAVEWHAEKNNDLLTKLITMDEGSAYLGECALVPYDSPICQSGLLFYNTLFDENAACHLALGMGFADTIRGFEEKTLEECRALGVNDSMVHEDFMIGSADMSIDAVCEDGRTVPIFRDGSWAF
;
A
#
# COMPACT_ATOMS: atom_id res chain seq x y z
N MET A 1 -12.56 2.91 -23.00
CA MET A 1 -11.91 1.56 -22.89
C MET A 1 -12.86 0.48 -23.38
N LYS A 2 -12.36 -0.59 -24.05
CA LYS A 2 -13.18 -1.71 -24.53
C LYS A 2 -13.73 -2.50 -23.36
N LYS A 3 -15.05 -2.85 -23.41
CA LYS A 3 -15.72 -3.65 -22.36
C LYS A 3 -15.09 -5.02 -22.13
N SER A 4 -14.52 -5.64 -23.19
CA SER A 4 -13.82 -6.93 -23.06
C SER A 4 -12.59 -6.82 -22.16
N ILE A 5 -11.78 -5.76 -22.31
CA ILE A 5 -10.60 -5.51 -21.47
C ILE A 5 -11.01 -5.26 -20.03
N LEU A 6 -12.07 -4.45 -19.81
CA LEU A 6 -12.58 -4.19 -18.45
C LEU A 6 -13.09 -5.47 -17.77
N ARG A 7 -13.70 -6.39 -18.52
CA ARG A 7 -14.11 -7.71 -17.98
C ARG A 7 -12.92 -8.55 -17.58
N GLU A 8 -11.86 -8.56 -18.37
CA GLU A 8 -10.63 -9.28 -18.03
C GLU A 8 -9.98 -8.70 -16.77
N TYR A 9 -10.00 -7.38 -16.60
CA TYR A 9 -9.54 -6.75 -15.36
C TYR A 9 -10.42 -7.12 -14.16
N ALA A 10 -11.75 -7.11 -14.32
CA ALA A 10 -12.65 -7.59 -13.28
C ALA A 10 -12.43 -9.08 -12.93
N ARG A 11 -12.14 -9.92 -13.95
CA ARG A 11 -11.78 -11.33 -13.77
C ARG A 11 -10.48 -11.48 -12.99
N LEU A 12 -9.46 -10.65 -13.28
CA LEU A 12 -8.20 -10.62 -12.56
C LEU A 12 -8.42 -10.32 -11.08
N ILE A 13 -9.17 -9.27 -10.75
CA ILE A 13 -9.45 -8.88 -9.37
C ILE A 13 -10.19 -10.01 -8.61
N ALA A 14 -11.20 -10.61 -9.23
CA ALA A 14 -11.99 -11.66 -8.58
C ALA A 14 -11.21 -12.98 -8.40
N ARG A 15 -10.38 -13.38 -9.38
CA ARG A 15 -9.67 -14.67 -9.38
C ARG A 15 -8.30 -14.63 -8.76
N SER A 16 -7.49 -13.62 -9.10
CA SER A 16 -6.12 -13.50 -8.60
C SER A 16 -6.04 -12.48 -7.45
N GLY A 17 -6.79 -11.37 -7.53
CA GLY A 17 -6.86 -10.36 -6.48
C GLY A 17 -7.32 -10.98 -5.16
N VAL A 18 -8.58 -11.35 -5.05
CA VAL A 18 -9.11 -11.96 -3.81
C VAL A 18 -9.29 -13.47 -3.86
N ASN A 19 -9.03 -14.12 -4.98
CA ASN A 19 -9.15 -15.59 -5.14
C ASN A 19 -10.40 -16.14 -4.44
N ILE A 20 -11.57 -15.67 -4.87
CA ILE A 20 -12.86 -15.98 -4.25
C ILE A 20 -13.07 -17.48 -4.14
N GLN A 21 -13.35 -17.98 -2.94
CA GLN A 21 -13.66 -19.36 -2.70
C GLN A 21 -15.17 -19.62 -2.85
N PRO A 22 -15.60 -20.80 -3.37
CA PRO A 22 -17.01 -21.14 -3.48
C PRO A 22 -17.75 -21.01 -2.15
N GLY A 23 -18.90 -20.29 -2.17
CA GLY A 23 -19.69 -20.04 -0.97
C GLY A 23 -19.26 -18.85 -0.11
N GLN A 24 -18.14 -18.20 -0.42
CA GLN A 24 -17.64 -17.04 0.32
C GLN A 24 -18.48 -15.78 0.05
N GLU A 25 -18.66 -14.94 1.08
CA GLU A 25 -19.20 -13.59 0.91
C GLU A 25 -18.11 -12.64 0.41
N VAL A 26 -18.50 -11.64 -0.39
CA VAL A 26 -17.61 -10.61 -0.95
C VAL A 26 -18.14 -9.24 -0.60
N PHE A 27 -17.28 -8.37 -0.08
CA PHE A 27 -17.58 -6.95 0.13
C PHE A 27 -16.70 -6.10 -0.81
N ILE A 28 -17.35 -5.28 -1.63
CA ILE A 28 -16.69 -4.35 -2.55
C ILE A 28 -16.93 -2.94 -2.03
N THR A 29 -15.88 -2.20 -1.74
CA THR A 29 -15.94 -0.76 -1.48
C THR A 29 -15.56 -0.02 -2.75
N ALA A 30 -16.39 0.90 -3.22
CA ALA A 30 -16.16 1.65 -4.45
C ALA A 30 -16.79 3.05 -4.37
N GLU A 31 -16.14 4.03 -5.01
CA GLU A 31 -16.75 5.33 -5.29
C GLU A 31 -17.76 5.22 -6.44
N LEU A 32 -18.58 6.26 -6.63
CA LEU A 32 -19.64 6.27 -7.66
C LEU A 32 -19.14 6.47 -9.10
N ASP A 33 -17.82 6.57 -9.30
CA ASP A 33 -17.24 6.95 -10.61
C ASP A 33 -17.46 5.93 -11.71
N GLN A 34 -17.35 4.60 -11.40
CA GLN A 34 -17.36 3.53 -12.40
C GLN A 34 -18.38 2.42 -12.09
N PRO A 35 -19.69 2.74 -11.98
CA PRO A 35 -20.70 1.74 -11.59
C PRO A 35 -20.83 0.59 -12.59
N GLU A 36 -20.60 0.83 -13.89
CA GLU A 36 -20.62 -0.22 -14.91
C GLU A 36 -19.46 -1.21 -14.74
N PHE A 37 -18.28 -0.75 -14.33
CA PHE A 37 -17.18 -1.65 -14.01
C PHE A 37 -17.47 -2.45 -12.74
N VAL A 38 -17.97 -1.81 -11.69
CA VAL A 38 -18.38 -2.50 -10.45
C VAL A 38 -19.40 -3.60 -10.74
N LYS A 39 -20.38 -3.34 -11.63
CA LYS A 39 -21.32 -4.37 -12.09
C LYS A 39 -20.60 -5.55 -12.75
N MET A 40 -19.61 -5.30 -13.62
CA MET A 40 -18.83 -6.39 -14.24
C MET A 40 -18.07 -7.19 -13.17
N LEU A 41 -17.49 -6.52 -12.18
CA LEU A 41 -16.79 -7.18 -11.08
C LEU A 41 -17.73 -8.05 -10.23
N VAL A 42 -18.94 -7.57 -9.92
CA VAL A 42 -19.97 -8.36 -9.23
C VAL A 42 -20.35 -9.61 -10.04
N GLU A 43 -20.48 -9.50 -11.38
CA GLU A 43 -20.73 -10.64 -12.25
C GLU A 43 -19.59 -11.67 -12.16
N GLU A 44 -18.32 -11.22 -12.16
CA GLU A 44 -17.18 -12.12 -12.02
C GLU A 44 -17.10 -12.76 -10.63
N CYS A 45 -17.44 -12.03 -9.56
CA CYS A 45 -17.53 -12.61 -8.22
C CYS A 45 -18.53 -13.78 -8.18
N TYR A 46 -19.72 -13.62 -8.77
CA TYR A 46 -20.70 -14.72 -8.86
C TYR A 46 -20.25 -15.85 -9.77
N ARG A 47 -19.48 -15.59 -10.84
CA ARG A 47 -18.86 -16.63 -11.66
C ARG A 47 -17.84 -17.46 -10.88
N CYS A 48 -17.16 -16.84 -9.91
CA CYS A 48 -16.30 -17.51 -8.94
C CYS A 48 -17.08 -18.22 -7.82
N LYS A 49 -18.42 -18.26 -7.90
CA LYS A 49 -19.33 -18.93 -6.96
C LYS A 49 -19.40 -18.24 -5.59
N ALA A 50 -19.22 -16.93 -5.52
CA ALA A 50 -19.54 -16.17 -4.33
C ALA A 50 -21.01 -16.44 -3.91
N SER A 51 -21.25 -16.62 -2.61
CA SER A 51 -22.62 -16.80 -2.08
C SER A 51 -23.40 -15.49 -2.07
N LYS A 52 -22.70 -14.37 -1.86
CA LYS A 52 -23.29 -13.05 -1.75
C LYS A 52 -22.21 -11.98 -2.05
N VAL A 53 -22.60 -10.95 -2.78
CA VAL A 53 -21.76 -9.77 -3.03
C VAL A 53 -22.47 -8.54 -2.51
N VAL A 54 -21.80 -7.81 -1.64
CA VAL A 54 -22.27 -6.53 -1.10
C VAL A 54 -21.41 -5.42 -1.67
N VAL A 55 -22.03 -4.37 -2.20
CA VAL A 55 -21.31 -3.19 -2.69
C VAL A 55 -21.56 -2.03 -1.73
N ASP A 56 -20.50 -1.55 -1.12
CA ASP A 56 -20.48 -0.34 -0.30
C ASP A 56 -20.07 0.84 -1.16
N TRP A 57 -21.06 1.61 -1.57
CA TRP A 57 -20.82 2.83 -2.33
C TRP A 57 -20.37 3.96 -1.41
N SER A 58 -19.29 4.60 -1.77
CA SER A 58 -18.81 5.81 -1.15
C SER A 58 -18.89 7.00 -2.13
N TYR A 59 -18.88 8.21 -1.57
CA TYR A 59 -18.84 9.43 -2.35
C TYR A 59 -18.04 10.47 -1.57
N GLN A 60 -16.80 10.67 -1.95
CA GLN A 60 -15.83 11.48 -1.23
C GLN A 60 -16.34 12.92 -0.91
N PRO A 61 -17.11 13.63 -1.77
CA PRO A 61 -17.66 14.94 -1.41
C PRO A 61 -18.53 14.92 -0.15
N LEU A 62 -19.21 13.80 0.17
CA LEU A 62 -19.96 13.67 1.43
C LEU A 62 -19.03 13.58 2.65
N GLN A 63 -17.88 12.97 2.54
CA GLN A 63 -16.90 12.95 3.62
C GLN A 63 -16.49 14.36 4.03
N LYS A 64 -16.25 15.24 3.05
CA LYS A 64 -15.95 16.66 3.29
C LYS A 64 -17.07 17.38 4.05
N LEU A 65 -18.33 17.10 3.72
CA LEU A 65 -19.49 17.61 4.46
C LEU A 65 -19.54 17.03 5.88
N HIS A 66 -19.29 15.76 6.06
CA HIS A 66 -19.25 15.13 7.38
C HIS A 66 -18.19 15.77 8.27
N PHE A 67 -16.98 16.01 7.78
CA PHE A 67 -15.94 16.73 8.54
C PHE A 67 -16.33 18.18 8.84
N ARG A 68 -17.06 18.84 7.97
CA ARG A 68 -17.55 20.21 8.19
C ARG A 68 -18.62 20.28 9.27
N TYR A 69 -19.64 19.43 9.22
CA TYR A 69 -20.87 19.60 10.00
C TYR A 69 -20.96 18.69 11.25
N ARG A 70 -20.39 17.51 11.25
CA ARG A 70 -20.41 16.62 12.41
C ARG A 70 -19.44 17.10 13.48
N THR A 71 -19.77 16.86 14.75
CA THR A 71 -18.88 17.10 15.89
C THR A 71 -17.76 16.06 15.93
N LEU A 72 -16.64 16.36 16.60
CA LEU A 72 -15.57 15.38 16.83
C LEU A 72 -16.10 14.12 17.52
N THR A 73 -16.94 14.28 18.54
CA THR A 73 -17.56 13.16 19.25
C THR A 73 -18.37 12.26 18.31
N SER A 74 -19.20 12.86 17.43
CA SER A 74 -19.97 12.09 16.44
C SER A 74 -19.09 11.37 15.42
N LEU A 75 -18.01 11.99 14.95
CA LEU A 75 -17.06 11.37 14.01
C LEU A 75 -16.27 10.22 14.64
N SER A 76 -16.03 10.31 15.95
CA SER A 76 -15.23 9.33 16.70
C SER A 76 -16.04 8.10 17.16
N LYS A 77 -17.35 8.16 17.07
CA LYS A 77 -18.25 7.09 17.53
C LYS A 77 -18.41 6.03 16.44
N LEU A 78 -18.48 4.78 16.85
CA LEU A 78 -18.98 3.68 16.05
C LEU A 78 -20.44 3.42 16.45
N ASP A 79 -21.36 3.51 15.50
CA ASP A 79 -22.79 3.25 15.79
C ASP A 79 -23.08 1.75 15.79
N ASN A 80 -24.18 1.33 16.45
CA ASN A 80 -24.49 -0.09 16.64
C ASN A 80 -24.57 -0.89 15.33
N TYR A 81 -25.04 -0.28 14.24
CA TYR A 81 -25.08 -0.96 12.94
C TYR A 81 -23.68 -1.14 12.34
N GLU A 82 -22.74 -0.21 12.59
CA GLU A 82 -21.34 -0.33 12.17
C GLU A 82 -20.63 -1.42 12.99
N GLU A 83 -20.91 -1.48 14.32
CA GLU A 83 -20.38 -2.56 15.17
C GLU A 83 -20.91 -3.94 14.75
N ALA A 84 -22.23 -4.05 14.48
CA ALA A 84 -22.83 -5.29 13.99
C ALA A 84 -22.21 -5.75 12.67
N ARG A 85 -21.86 -4.80 11.79
CA ARG A 85 -21.14 -5.09 10.56
C ARG A 85 -19.73 -5.62 10.81
N TRP A 86 -18.98 -5.02 11.72
CA TRP A 86 -17.66 -5.51 12.12
C TRP A 86 -17.73 -6.91 12.72
N GLN A 87 -18.75 -7.17 13.57
CA GLN A 87 -19.01 -8.50 14.12
C GLN A 87 -19.30 -9.51 13.00
N HIS A 88 -20.12 -9.13 12.01
CA HIS A 88 -20.39 -9.97 10.84
C HIS A 88 -19.11 -10.33 10.09
N TYR A 89 -18.16 -9.40 9.94
CA TYR A 89 -16.87 -9.71 9.33
C TYR A 89 -16.05 -10.71 10.15
N VAL A 90 -16.12 -10.64 11.47
CA VAL A 90 -15.47 -11.62 12.37
C VAL A 90 -16.11 -13.01 12.20
N ASP A 91 -17.44 -13.06 12.11
CA ASP A 91 -18.21 -14.31 12.09
C ASP A 91 -18.10 -15.04 10.73
N THR A 92 -18.00 -14.29 9.61
CA THR A 92 -18.12 -14.85 8.25
C THR A 92 -16.82 -14.83 7.46
N ILE A 93 -15.82 -14.06 7.89
CA ILE A 93 -14.51 -13.91 7.22
C ILE A 93 -14.68 -13.68 5.71
N PRO A 94 -15.41 -12.64 5.27
CA PRO A 94 -15.64 -12.38 3.87
C PRO A 94 -14.38 -11.85 3.20
N CYS A 95 -14.16 -12.10 1.92
CA CYS A 95 -13.13 -11.39 1.18
C CYS A 95 -13.56 -9.95 0.86
N ARG A 96 -12.59 -9.06 0.69
CA ARG A 96 -12.81 -7.63 0.51
C ARG A 96 -12.08 -7.07 -0.70
N ILE A 97 -12.78 -6.27 -1.48
CA ILE A 97 -12.23 -5.57 -2.63
C ILE A 97 -12.40 -4.07 -2.40
N TYR A 98 -11.32 -3.32 -2.58
CA TYR A 98 -11.30 -1.87 -2.49
C TYR A 98 -10.94 -1.30 -3.86
N LEU A 99 -11.89 -0.57 -4.47
CA LEU A 99 -11.67 0.11 -5.75
C LEU A 99 -11.44 1.59 -5.50
N LEU A 100 -10.19 2.02 -5.71
CA LEU A 100 -9.76 3.40 -5.52
C LEU A 100 -10.08 4.23 -6.77
N SER A 101 -10.68 5.40 -6.57
CA SER A 101 -10.94 6.37 -7.65
C SER A 101 -11.03 7.82 -7.14
N GLU A 102 -10.68 8.02 -5.87
CA GLU A 102 -10.88 9.29 -5.17
C GLU A 102 -10.12 10.45 -5.84
N ASP A 103 -10.70 11.64 -5.73
CA ASP A 103 -10.01 12.89 -6.07
C ASP A 103 -8.83 13.10 -5.09
N PRO A 104 -7.58 13.16 -5.56
CA PRO A 104 -6.43 13.43 -4.68
C PRO A 104 -6.53 14.74 -3.91
N ASP A 105 -7.29 15.72 -4.42
CA ASP A 105 -7.54 17.01 -3.77
C ASP A 105 -8.90 17.07 -3.04
N GLY A 106 -9.65 15.99 -3.04
CA GLY A 106 -11.05 15.95 -2.57
C GLY A 106 -11.24 16.34 -1.11
N LEU A 107 -10.22 16.13 -0.26
CA LEU A 107 -10.25 16.51 1.16
C LEU A 107 -9.54 17.84 1.45
N ASN A 108 -9.13 18.60 0.43
CA ASN A 108 -8.53 19.92 0.63
C ASN A 108 -9.47 20.86 1.38
N GLY A 109 -8.93 21.57 2.39
CA GLY A 109 -9.66 22.55 3.19
C GLY A 109 -10.55 21.99 4.30
N ILE A 110 -10.47 20.67 4.60
CA ILE A 110 -11.06 20.12 5.83
C ILE A 110 -10.15 20.42 7.03
N ASN A 111 -10.73 20.34 8.23
CA ASN A 111 -9.96 20.46 9.46
C ASN A 111 -9.18 19.15 9.70
N GLN A 112 -7.90 19.14 9.35
CA GLN A 112 -7.00 17.98 9.46
C GLN A 112 -6.83 17.50 10.91
N GLU A 113 -6.77 18.42 11.88
CA GLU A 113 -6.68 18.06 13.29
C GLU A 113 -7.94 17.30 13.77
N LYS A 114 -9.11 17.75 13.33
CA LYS A 114 -10.39 17.09 13.63
C LYS A 114 -10.45 15.70 13.00
N MET A 115 -9.95 15.55 11.78
CA MET A 115 -9.85 14.27 11.09
C MET A 115 -8.94 13.31 11.86
N ALA A 116 -7.70 13.71 12.12
CA ALA A 116 -6.73 12.89 12.86
C ALA A 116 -7.26 12.47 14.23
N LYS A 117 -7.79 13.42 15.02
CA LYS A 117 -8.39 13.12 16.34
C LYS A 117 -9.58 12.16 16.25
N SER A 118 -10.39 12.26 15.19
CA SER A 118 -11.53 11.34 15.03
C SER A 118 -11.06 9.91 14.72
N GLN A 119 -10.04 9.78 13.89
CA GLN A 119 -9.42 8.48 13.58
C GLN A 119 -8.76 7.87 14.82
N GLN A 120 -7.95 8.65 15.55
CA GLN A 120 -7.31 8.21 16.80
C GLN A 120 -8.31 7.65 17.83
N ARG A 121 -9.46 8.31 17.96
CA ARG A 121 -10.50 7.87 18.91
C ARG A 121 -11.31 6.66 18.41
N LYS A 122 -11.51 6.54 17.09
CA LYS A 122 -12.27 5.45 16.48
C LYS A 122 -11.42 4.17 16.35
N TYR A 123 -10.11 4.31 16.14
CA TYR A 123 -9.19 3.20 15.91
C TYR A 123 -9.23 2.11 16.99
N PRO A 124 -9.14 2.40 18.31
CA PRO A 124 -9.18 1.37 19.35
C PRO A 124 -10.48 0.55 19.36
N ILE A 125 -11.60 1.16 18.94
CA ILE A 125 -12.89 0.48 18.86
C ILE A 125 -12.90 -0.53 17.71
N ILE A 126 -12.33 -0.13 16.57
CA ILE A 126 -12.25 -0.98 15.37
C ILE A 126 -11.17 -2.06 15.54
N LYS A 127 -10.05 -1.72 16.18
CA LYS A 127 -8.89 -2.60 16.36
C LYS A 127 -9.27 -3.95 16.96
N LYS A 128 -10.15 -3.99 17.95
CA LYS A 128 -10.63 -5.24 18.58
C LYS A 128 -11.24 -6.24 17.57
N TYR A 129 -11.85 -5.75 16.49
CA TYR A 129 -12.40 -6.60 15.42
C TYR A 129 -11.32 -6.94 14.38
N ARG A 130 -10.50 -5.95 14.00
CA ARG A 130 -9.41 -6.16 13.03
C ARG A 130 -8.41 -7.21 13.52
N ASP A 131 -8.05 -7.18 14.79
CA ASP A 131 -7.10 -8.14 15.37
C ASP A 131 -7.68 -9.58 15.34
N GLN A 132 -9.00 -9.76 15.36
CA GLN A 132 -9.62 -11.08 15.25
C GLN A 132 -9.62 -11.66 13.83
N ILE A 133 -9.57 -10.81 12.81
CA ILE A 133 -9.65 -11.21 11.39
C ILE A 133 -8.32 -11.00 10.64
N GLY A 134 -7.33 -10.42 11.28
CA GLY A 134 -6.02 -10.16 10.67
C GLY A 134 -5.45 -11.42 10.03
N ASN A 135 -5.00 -11.31 8.80
CA ASN A 135 -4.43 -12.38 7.97
C ASN A 135 -5.34 -13.60 7.74
N LYS A 136 -6.64 -13.54 8.12
CA LYS A 136 -7.59 -14.65 7.94
C LYS A 136 -8.43 -14.56 6.67
N TYR A 137 -8.45 -13.41 6.00
CA TYR A 137 -9.28 -13.18 4.82
C TYR A 137 -8.46 -12.62 3.67
N GLN A 138 -8.91 -12.87 2.46
CA GLN A 138 -8.33 -12.27 1.26
C GLN A 138 -8.86 -10.84 1.09
N TRP A 139 -7.98 -9.95 0.67
CA TRP A 139 -8.33 -8.59 0.31
C TRP A 139 -7.55 -8.16 -0.94
N CYS A 140 -8.09 -7.21 -1.66
CA CYS A 140 -7.43 -6.66 -2.84
C CYS A 140 -7.76 -5.18 -2.97
N ILE A 141 -6.73 -4.37 -3.10
CA ILE A 141 -6.83 -2.97 -3.52
C ILE A 141 -6.53 -2.91 -5.01
N ALA A 142 -7.43 -2.31 -5.77
CA ALA A 142 -7.27 -2.06 -7.19
C ALA A 142 -7.83 -0.67 -7.52
N ALA A 143 -7.58 -0.15 -8.70
CA ALA A 143 -8.05 1.20 -9.05
C ALA A 143 -8.96 1.21 -10.26
N VAL A 144 -9.82 2.21 -10.30
CA VAL A 144 -10.62 2.61 -11.47
C VAL A 144 -10.53 4.14 -11.61
N PRO A 145 -10.62 4.70 -12.81
CA PRO A 145 -10.44 6.14 -12.96
C PRO A 145 -11.63 6.93 -12.42
N GLY A 146 -11.39 7.78 -11.43
CA GLY A 146 -12.27 8.88 -11.09
C GLY A 146 -12.10 10.05 -12.06
N GLU A 147 -13.17 10.79 -12.32
CA GLU A 147 -13.12 11.95 -13.25
C GLU A 147 -12.17 13.04 -12.73
N ALA A 148 -12.25 13.37 -11.44
CA ALA A 148 -11.40 14.39 -10.82
C ALA A 148 -9.93 13.94 -10.80
N TRP A 149 -9.67 12.69 -10.43
CA TRP A 149 -8.32 12.09 -10.46
C TRP A 149 -7.74 12.13 -11.88
N ALA A 150 -8.50 11.69 -12.89
CA ALA A 150 -8.07 11.74 -14.28
C ALA A 150 -7.74 13.17 -14.76
N LYS A 151 -8.53 14.15 -14.35
CA LYS A 151 -8.27 15.56 -14.68
C LYS A 151 -7.06 16.13 -13.95
N LYS A 152 -6.72 15.62 -12.77
CA LYS A 152 -5.49 15.97 -12.08
C LYS A 152 -4.24 15.52 -12.84
N LEU A 153 -4.25 14.28 -13.35
CA LEU A 153 -3.13 13.74 -14.13
C LEU A 153 -3.06 14.34 -15.54
N PHE A 154 -4.21 14.56 -16.16
CA PHE A 154 -4.32 15.00 -17.55
C PHE A 154 -5.13 16.32 -17.67
N PRO A 155 -4.63 17.46 -17.11
CA PRO A 155 -5.39 18.70 -17.00
C PRO A 155 -5.80 19.29 -18.36
N ASN A 156 -5.02 19.04 -19.41
CA ASN A 156 -5.25 19.58 -20.75
C ASN A 156 -6.23 18.77 -21.60
N LEU A 157 -6.60 17.55 -21.19
CA LEU A 157 -7.55 16.70 -21.91
C LEU A 157 -8.98 16.99 -21.50
N ARG A 158 -9.95 16.71 -22.39
CA ARG A 158 -11.37 16.68 -22.01
C ARG A 158 -11.61 15.55 -21.00
N LYS A 159 -12.63 15.67 -20.14
CA LYS A 159 -12.93 14.72 -19.07
C LYS A 159 -12.94 13.25 -19.55
N SER A 160 -13.71 12.96 -20.61
CA SER A 160 -13.80 11.61 -21.16
C SER A 160 -12.46 11.08 -21.70
N GLN A 161 -11.64 11.94 -22.30
CA GLN A 161 -10.31 11.60 -22.78
C GLN A 161 -9.33 11.36 -21.62
N ALA A 162 -9.42 12.20 -20.57
CA ALA A 162 -8.61 12.02 -19.36
C ALA A 162 -8.93 10.70 -18.65
N VAL A 163 -10.22 10.36 -18.50
CA VAL A 163 -10.67 9.09 -17.92
C VAL A 163 -10.20 7.90 -18.77
N GLU A 164 -10.29 7.99 -20.10
CA GLU A 164 -9.79 6.93 -21.00
C GLU A 164 -8.27 6.76 -20.86
N LYS A 165 -7.54 7.88 -20.78
CA LYS A 165 -6.09 7.86 -20.61
C LYS A 165 -5.66 7.27 -19.25
N LEU A 166 -6.42 7.55 -18.20
CA LEU A 166 -6.17 6.97 -16.88
C LEU A 166 -6.52 5.47 -16.86
N TRP A 167 -7.58 5.04 -17.57
CA TRP A 167 -7.83 3.61 -17.78
C TRP A 167 -6.65 2.90 -18.46
N GLU A 168 -6.09 3.49 -19.54
CA GLU A 168 -4.90 2.94 -20.20
C GLU A 168 -3.73 2.79 -19.22
N ALA A 169 -3.46 3.82 -18.41
CA ALA A 169 -2.37 3.80 -17.43
C ALA A 169 -2.60 2.72 -16.35
N ILE A 170 -3.79 2.67 -15.73
CA ILE A 170 -4.15 1.68 -14.71
C ILE A 170 -4.02 0.25 -15.26
N LEU A 171 -4.60 -0.01 -16.41
CA LEU A 171 -4.59 -1.35 -17.00
C LEU A 171 -3.20 -1.79 -17.46
N SER A 172 -2.40 -0.87 -17.99
CA SER A 172 -1.02 -1.15 -18.40
C SER A 172 -0.15 -1.51 -17.19
N THR A 173 -0.16 -0.68 -16.15
CA THR A 173 0.62 -0.91 -14.92
C THR A 173 0.12 -2.15 -14.15
N SER A 174 -1.17 -2.47 -14.23
CA SER A 174 -1.77 -3.69 -13.66
C SER A 174 -1.62 -4.92 -14.55
N ARG A 175 -0.86 -4.89 -15.64
CA ARG A 175 -0.68 -6.00 -16.60
C ARG A 175 -1.99 -6.57 -17.15
N ALA A 176 -3.02 -5.70 -17.26
CA ALA A 176 -4.37 -6.09 -17.66
C ALA A 176 -4.81 -5.49 -19.01
N LEU A 177 -3.93 -4.74 -19.69
CA LEU A 177 -4.25 -4.10 -20.95
C LEU A 177 -4.15 -5.07 -22.12
N GLU A 178 -3.20 -6.01 -22.08
CA GLU A 178 -2.90 -6.95 -23.15
C GLU A 178 -2.75 -8.38 -22.62
N GLY A 179 -3.03 -9.36 -23.49
CA GLY A 179 -2.91 -10.78 -23.19
C GLY A 179 -3.99 -11.30 -22.22
N ASP A 180 -3.67 -12.35 -21.48
CA ASP A 180 -4.49 -12.87 -20.38
C ASP A 180 -3.98 -12.31 -19.05
N PRO A 181 -4.72 -11.39 -18.38
CA PRO A 181 -4.25 -10.77 -17.15
C PRO A 181 -3.95 -11.77 -16.01
N VAL A 182 -4.70 -12.87 -15.92
CA VAL A 182 -4.46 -13.89 -14.89
C VAL A 182 -3.11 -14.57 -15.16
N ALA A 183 -2.86 -14.99 -16.40
CA ALA A 183 -1.58 -15.60 -16.76
C ALA A 183 -0.40 -14.61 -16.62
N ASN A 184 -0.61 -13.34 -16.95
CA ASN A 184 0.39 -12.30 -16.74
C ASN A 184 0.75 -12.17 -15.25
N TRP A 185 -0.24 -12.21 -14.37
CA TRP A 185 -0.03 -12.14 -12.92
C TRP A 185 0.57 -13.42 -12.34
N ASP A 186 0.24 -14.60 -12.86
CA ASP A 186 0.91 -15.84 -12.46
C ASP A 186 2.41 -15.79 -12.76
N ALA A 187 2.79 -15.28 -13.94
CA ALA A 187 4.19 -15.09 -14.31
C ALA A 187 4.87 -14.02 -13.45
N HIS A 188 4.19 -12.90 -13.18
CA HIS A 188 4.68 -11.83 -12.33
C HIS A 188 4.89 -12.28 -10.88
N ASN A 189 3.90 -12.97 -10.29
CA ASN A 189 4.01 -13.53 -8.94
C ASN A 189 5.20 -14.50 -8.83
N LYS A 190 5.44 -15.31 -9.87
CA LYS A 190 6.60 -16.19 -9.89
C LYS A 190 7.92 -15.41 -9.87
N ASP A 191 8.04 -14.37 -10.69
CA ASP A 191 9.24 -13.51 -10.73
C ASP A 191 9.48 -12.82 -9.38
N MET A 192 8.44 -12.25 -8.78
CA MET A 192 8.51 -11.64 -7.46
C MET A 192 8.93 -12.66 -6.37
N HIS A 193 8.35 -13.86 -6.42
CA HIS A 193 8.70 -14.94 -5.50
C HIS A 193 10.15 -15.38 -5.66
N ASP A 194 10.64 -15.54 -6.88
CA ASP A 194 12.03 -15.92 -7.18
C ASP A 194 13.00 -14.86 -6.62
N ARG A 195 12.69 -13.56 -6.75
CA ARG A 195 13.46 -12.45 -6.17
C ARG A 195 13.45 -12.49 -4.65
N CYS A 196 12.29 -12.64 -4.02
CA CYS A 196 12.19 -12.77 -2.57
C CYS A 196 12.97 -13.99 -2.06
N ALA A 197 12.90 -15.13 -2.78
CA ALA A 197 13.66 -16.33 -2.41
C ALA A 197 15.17 -16.09 -2.49
N TYR A 198 15.67 -15.40 -3.51
CA TYR A 198 17.07 -14.99 -3.62
C TYR A 198 17.49 -14.11 -2.44
N LEU A 199 16.75 -13.03 -2.16
CA LEU A 199 17.02 -12.11 -1.05
C LEU A 199 17.03 -12.84 0.31
N ASN A 200 16.07 -13.71 0.53
CA ASN A 200 15.94 -14.51 1.75
C ASN A 200 17.10 -15.50 1.91
N GLY A 201 17.61 -16.05 0.81
CA GLY A 201 18.78 -16.91 0.80
C GLY A 201 20.09 -16.23 1.16
N LEU A 202 20.16 -14.90 1.10
CA LEU A 202 21.34 -14.13 1.47
C LEU A 202 21.50 -13.93 2.99
N HIS A 203 20.45 -14.15 3.78
CA HIS A 203 20.44 -13.86 5.22
C HIS A 203 20.92 -12.44 5.55
N ILE A 204 20.24 -11.45 4.97
CA ILE A 204 20.61 -10.05 5.04
C ILE A 204 20.43 -9.53 6.47
N ARG A 205 21.46 -8.85 7.00
CA ARG A 205 21.44 -8.20 8.31
C ARG A 205 21.28 -6.68 8.22
N GLU A 206 21.71 -6.10 7.10
CA GLU A 206 21.66 -4.66 6.89
C GLU A 206 21.57 -4.37 5.38
N LEU A 207 20.79 -3.35 5.02
CA LEU A 207 20.78 -2.76 3.68
C LEU A 207 21.42 -1.37 3.74
N ARG A 208 22.29 -1.06 2.78
CA ARG A 208 22.97 0.23 2.60
C ARG A 208 22.57 0.88 1.30
N TYR A 209 22.01 2.06 1.38
CA TYR A 209 21.50 2.83 0.25
C TYR A 209 22.38 4.02 -0.03
N LYS A 210 22.71 4.25 -1.33
CA LYS A 210 23.45 5.43 -1.80
C LYS A 210 22.87 5.95 -3.09
N SER A 211 22.78 7.27 -3.22
CA SER A 211 22.38 7.97 -4.42
C SER A 211 23.03 9.36 -4.50
N ALA A 212 23.20 9.89 -5.69
CA ALA A 212 23.81 11.21 -5.95
C ALA A 212 23.00 12.38 -5.37
N ASN A 213 21.71 12.17 -5.03
CA ASN A 213 20.89 13.18 -4.39
C ASN A 213 21.29 13.49 -2.92
N GLY A 214 22.26 12.75 -2.38
CA GLY A 214 22.74 12.90 -0.99
C GLY A 214 22.26 11.79 -0.05
N THR A 215 21.45 10.85 -0.51
CA THR A 215 21.08 9.67 0.28
C THR A 215 22.33 8.85 0.60
N ASP A 216 22.61 8.70 1.90
CA ASP A 216 23.61 7.80 2.49
C ASP A 216 22.99 7.24 3.77
N PHE A 217 22.42 6.04 3.64
CA PHE A 217 21.52 5.50 4.65
C PHE A 217 21.75 4.00 4.80
N GLN A 218 21.64 3.52 6.04
CA GLN A 218 21.67 2.10 6.34
C GLN A 218 20.54 1.71 7.29
N VAL A 219 20.03 0.50 7.13
CA VAL A 219 18.95 -0.04 7.97
C VAL A 219 19.16 -1.51 8.27
N GLY A 220 19.06 -1.87 9.56
CA GLY A 220 19.21 -3.25 10.03
C GLY A 220 17.92 -4.04 9.87
N MET A 221 18.08 -5.34 9.56
CA MET A 221 16.97 -6.28 9.40
C MET A 221 16.71 -7.06 10.67
N ILE A 222 15.45 -7.43 10.91
CA ILE A 222 15.10 -8.39 11.96
C ILE A 222 15.62 -9.77 11.53
N PRO A 223 16.37 -10.49 12.37
CA PRO A 223 16.95 -11.80 11.98
C PRO A 223 15.92 -12.83 11.50
N GLU A 224 14.75 -12.80 12.09
CA GLU A 224 13.62 -13.68 11.78
C GLU A 224 12.76 -13.18 10.62
N ALA A 225 12.97 -11.96 10.14
CA ALA A 225 12.19 -11.42 9.01
C ALA A 225 12.60 -12.04 7.68
N GLN A 226 11.70 -11.96 6.73
CA GLN A 226 11.87 -12.39 5.35
C GLN A 226 11.29 -11.35 4.40
N PHE A 227 11.87 -11.24 3.21
CA PHE A 227 11.29 -10.49 2.12
C PHE A 227 10.04 -11.19 1.62
N CYS A 228 8.97 -10.42 1.47
CA CYS A 228 7.70 -10.80 0.90
C CYS A 228 7.44 -9.95 -0.35
N GLY A 229 6.54 -10.41 -1.23
CA GLY A 229 6.16 -9.65 -2.44
C GLY A 229 5.29 -10.45 -3.37
N GLY A 230 4.51 -9.75 -4.20
CA GLY A 230 3.55 -10.36 -5.09
C GLY A 230 2.31 -10.88 -4.35
N CYS A 231 2.07 -12.19 -4.43
CA CYS A 231 0.94 -12.80 -3.73
C CYS A 231 1.23 -13.10 -2.27
N GLU A 232 0.20 -13.03 -1.46
CA GLU A 232 0.17 -13.41 -0.06
C GLU A 232 -0.61 -14.71 0.16
N LYS A 233 -0.50 -15.27 1.36
CA LYS A 233 -1.25 -16.45 1.77
C LYS A 233 -1.97 -16.18 3.08
N SER A 234 -3.31 -16.30 3.08
CA SER A 234 -4.09 -16.18 4.30
C SER A 234 -3.79 -17.33 5.28
N LEU A 235 -4.11 -17.15 6.56
CA LEU A 235 -4.00 -18.22 7.57
C LEU A 235 -4.85 -19.46 7.23
N GLN A 236 -5.82 -19.34 6.31
CA GLN A 236 -6.59 -20.46 5.77
C GLN A 236 -5.89 -21.15 4.58
N GLY A 237 -4.71 -20.69 4.19
CA GLY A 237 -3.93 -21.26 3.10
C GLY A 237 -4.33 -20.78 1.69
N ILE A 238 -5.17 -19.76 1.59
CA ILE A 238 -5.64 -19.22 0.30
C ILE A 238 -4.64 -18.18 -0.19
N VAL A 239 -4.10 -18.40 -1.40
CA VAL A 239 -3.17 -17.46 -2.05
C VAL A 239 -4.00 -16.38 -2.77
N PHE A 240 -3.60 -15.12 -2.62
CA PHE A 240 -4.29 -13.96 -3.19
C PHE A 240 -3.30 -12.80 -3.45
N ASN A 241 -3.70 -11.80 -4.24
CA ASN A 241 -2.88 -10.62 -4.50
C ASN A 241 -3.51 -9.40 -3.83
N PRO A 242 -2.93 -8.88 -2.74
CA PRO A 242 -3.51 -7.77 -1.99
C PRO A 242 -3.50 -6.46 -2.76
N ASN A 243 -2.53 -6.25 -3.64
CA ASN A 243 -2.34 -5.03 -4.41
C ASN A 243 -2.27 -5.32 -5.91
N ILE A 244 -3.09 -4.62 -6.70
CA ILE A 244 -3.07 -4.64 -8.16
C ILE A 244 -3.01 -3.19 -8.66
N PRO A 245 -1.82 -2.67 -9.05
CA PRO A 245 -0.52 -3.36 -9.20
C PRO A 245 0.29 -3.49 -7.92
N THR A 246 1.36 -4.32 -7.94
CA THR A 246 2.49 -4.33 -7.03
C THR A 246 3.77 -4.72 -7.79
N GLU A 247 4.91 -4.14 -7.39
CA GLU A 247 6.25 -4.36 -7.99
C GLU A 247 7.33 -4.59 -6.92
N GLU A 248 6.95 -4.64 -5.67
CA GLU A 248 7.84 -4.58 -4.52
C GLU A 248 8.23 -5.95 -3.95
N CYS A 249 9.50 -6.06 -3.55
CA CYS A 249 9.95 -7.02 -2.56
C CYS A 249 10.19 -6.25 -1.26
N PHE A 250 9.37 -6.46 -0.25
CA PHE A 250 9.39 -5.69 0.98
C PHE A 250 9.73 -6.51 2.22
N ILE A 251 10.19 -5.85 3.26
CA ILE A 251 10.52 -6.44 4.56
C ILE A 251 10.30 -5.41 5.67
N SER A 252 9.86 -5.83 6.84
CA SER A 252 9.87 -4.97 8.02
C SER A 252 11.28 -4.92 8.61
N PRO A 253 11.89 -3.72 8.70
CA PRO A 253 13.20 -3.53 9.30
C PRO A 253 13.12 -3.61 10.82
N MET A 254 14.27 -3.79 11.47
CA MET A 254 14.35 -3.78 12.93
C MET A 254 14.17 -2.36 13.48
N ARG A 255 13.16 -2.16 14.30
CA ARG A 255 13.00 -0.92 15.07
C ARG A 255 14.29 -0.58 15.81
N GLY A 256 14.73 0.67 15.73
CA GLY A 256 15.96 1.13 16.40
C GLY A 256 17.25 0.87 15.62
N LYS A 257 17.19 0.40 14.36
CA LYS A 257 18.38 0.08 13.56
C LYS A 257 18.36 0.78 12.19
N ALA A 258 18.27 2.11 12.20
CA ALA A 258 18.41 2.93 11.00
C ALA A 258 19.35 4.11 11.29
N GLU A 259 20.30 4.36 10.38
CA GLU A 259 21.30 5.42 10.49
C GLU A 259 21.49 6.14 9.16
N GLY A 260 21.73 7.46 9.21
CA GLY A 260 22.06 8.26 8.05
C GLY A 260 20.90 9.12 7.56
N ILE A 261 20.96 9.53 6.30
CA ILE A 261 20.01 10.47 5.70
C ILE A 261 19.42 9.89 4.42
N VAL A 262 18.12 10.06 4.24
CA VAL A 262 17.40 9.71 3.02
C VAL A 262 16.71 10.93 2.43
N TYR A 263 16.77 11.06 1.13
CA TYR A 263 16.07 12.08 0.35
C TYR A 263 14.92 11.45 -0.42
N ALA A 264 13.73 12.01 -0.27
CA ALA A 264 12.59 11.61 -1.09
C ALA A 264 12.83 12.02 -2.56
N THR A 265 12.51 11.12 -3.48
CA THR A 265 12.68 11.34 -4.92
C THR A 265 11.38 11.70 -5.63
N LYS A 266 10.25 11.55 -4.95
CA LYS A 266 8.91 11.91 -5.44
C LYS A 266 8.14 12.64 -4.33
N PRO A 267 7.20 13.54 -4.71
CA PRO A 267 6.26 14.11 -3.74
C PRO A 267 5.42 13.03 -3.07
N LEU A 268 5.20 13.15 -1.77
CA LEU A 268 4.30 12.31 -1.00
C LEU A 268 2.90 12.94 -0.95
N SER A 269 1.88 12.23 -1.40
CA SER A 269 0.49 12.65 -1.30
C SER A 269 -0.11 12.16 0.01
N TYR A 270 -0.14 13.02 1.02
CA TYR A 270 -0.62 12.68 2.36
C TYR A 270 -1.81 13.54 2.75
N GLN A 271 -2.92 12.91 3.13
CA GLN A 271 -4.16 13.59 3.56
C GLN A 271 -4.65 14.70 2.59
N GLY A 272 -4.54 14.44 1.28
CA GLY A 272 -4.95 15.38 0.23
C GLY A 272 -4.03 16.57 0.03
N GLN A 273 -2.81 16.54 0.55
CA GLN A 273 -1.78 17.55 0.36
C GLN A 273 -0.47 16.89 -0.06
N LEU A 274 0.37 17.63 -0.80
CA LEU A 274 1.68 17.14 -1.22
C LEU A 274 2.75 17.62 -0.23
N ILE A 275 3.54 16.69 0.32
CA ILE A 275 4.82 16.96 0.97
C ILE A 275 5.88 16.76 -0.11
N ASP A 276 6.71 17.77 -0.35
CA ASP A 276 7.62 17.76 -1.49
C ASP A 276 9.02 18.31 -1.13
N GLY A 277 10.06 17.81 -1.83
CA GLY A 277 11.44 18.21 -1.62
C GLY A 277 11.90 17.92 -0.19
N PHE A 278 11.65 16.73 0.32
CA PHE A 278 11.94 16.42 1.71
C PHE A 278 13.04 15.38 1.90
N TRP A 279 13.64 15.43 3.08
CA TRP A 279 14.60 14.45 3.56
C TRP A 279 14.37 14.17 5.05
N ILE A 280 14.83 13.01 5.49
CA ILE A 280 14.76 12.58 6.89
C ILE A 280 16.12 11.99 7.29
N ARG A 281 16.61 12.41 8.45
CA ARG A 281 17.81 11.85 9.10
C ARG A 281 17.37 10.92 10.23
N PHE A 282 17.94 9.72 10.20
CA PHE A 282 17.73 8.71 11.24
C PHE A 282 18.99 8.56 12.10
N HIS A 283 18.77 8.34 13.39
CA HIS A 283 19.80 7.96 14.35
C HIS A 283 19.19 6.98 15.36
N GLU A 284 19.87 5.85 15.57
CA GLU A 284 19.36 4.73 16.39
C GLU A 284 17.92 4.34 16.01
N GLY A 285 17.66 4.30 14.71
CA GLY A 285 16.37 3.92 14.11
C GLY A 285 15.31 5.01 14.13
N LYS A 286 15.49 6.10 14.84
CA LYS A 286 14.52 7.16 15.01
C LYS A 286 14.79 8.33 14.06
N ALA A 287 13.75 8.87 13.45
CA ALA A 287 13.80 10.14 12.74
C ALA A 287 14.11 11.25 13.76
N VAL A 288 15.29 11.90 13.62
CA VAL A 288 15.79 12.93 14.56
C VAL A 288 15.81 14.32 13.94
N GLU A 289 15.88 14.41 12.62
CA GLU A 289 15.89 15.65 11.87
C GLU A 289 15.19 15.45 10.53
N TRP A 290 14.43 16.43 10.08
CA TRP A 290 13.74 16.39 8.79
C TRP A 290 13.45 17.79 8.28
N HIS A 291 13.27 17.89 6.95
CA HIS A 291 12.87 19.12 6.31
C HIS A 291 12.11 18.81 5.04
N ALA A 292 11.11 19.61 4.71
CA ALA A 292 10.43 19.60 3.43
C ALA A 292 10.33 21.04 2.89
N GLU A 293 10.58 21.19 1.58
CA GLU A 293 10.39 22.48 0.90
C GLU A 293 8.91 22.89 0.89
N LYS A 294 8.02 21.91 0.79
CA LYS A 294 6.58 22.10 0.81
C LYS A 294 5.90 21.27 1.89
N ASN A 295 5.05 21.91 2.69
CA ASN A 295 4.26 21.29 3.76
C ASN A 295 5.09 20.60 4.86
N ASN A 296 6.19 21.25 5.31
CA ASN A 296 7.03 20.74 6.37
C ASN A 296 6.26 20.48 7.69
N ASP A 297 5.26 21.30 8.00
CA ASP A 297 4.41 21.09 9.18
C ASP A 297 3.59 19.79 9.09
N LEU A 298 3.23 19.38 7.87
CA LEU A 298 2.51 18.13 7.65
C LEU A 298 3.45 16.92 7.82
N LEU A 299 4.68 17.01 7.31
CA LEU A 299 5.73 16.01 7.56
C LEU A 299 6.00 15.87 9.06
N THR A 300 6.10 16.98 9.77
CA THR A 300 6.29 16.99 11.23
C THR A 300 5.12 16.28 11.93
N LYS A 301 3.88 16.55 11.54
CA LYS A 301 2.71 15.87 12.11
C LYS A 301 2.70 14.37 11.84
N LEU A 302 3.12 13.95 10.66
CA LEU A 302 3.26 12.54 10.32
C LEU A 302 4.28 11.87 11.24
N ILE A 303 5.50 12.39 11.33
CA ILE A 303 6.61 11.83 12.13
C ILE A 303 6.31 11.84 13.64
N THR A 304 5.47 12.77 14.11
CA THR A 304 5.14 12.93 15.52
C THR A 304 3.74 12.46 15.90
N MET A 305 3.07 11.67 15.04
CA MET A 305 1.69 11.20 15.25
C MET A 305 1.55 10.35 16.52
N ASP A 306 2.47 9.41 16.70
CA ASP A 306 2.65 8.58 17.88
C ASP A 306 4.14 8.23 18.07
N GLU A 307 4.47 7.41 19.06
CA GLU A 307 5.85 7.02 19.32
C GLU A 307 6.47 6.24 18.14
N GLY A 308 5.69 5.33 17.54
CA GLY A 308 6.14 4.47 16.44
C GLY A 308 6.29 5.19 15.11
N SER A 309 5.57 6.30 14.90
CA SER A 309 5.59 7.04 13.63
C SER A 309 6.94 7.67 13.27
N ALA A 310 7.85 7.80 14.26
CA ALA A 310 9.22 8.25 14.03
C ALA A 310 10.20 7.12 13.65
N TYR A 311 9.73 5.88 13.55
CA TYR A 311 10.53 4.71 13.17
C TYR A 311 10.04 4.13 11.86
N LEU A 312 10.92 3.36 11.20
CA LEU A 312 10.55 2.66 9.98
C LEU A 312 9.72 1.41 10.27
N GLY A 313 8.70 1.18 9.45
CA GLY A 313 7.89 -0.04 9.41
C GLY A 313 8.20 -0.92 8.22
N GLU A 314 8.73 -0.32 7.14
CA GLU A 314 8.99 -1.03 5.90
C GLU A 314 10.23 -0.54 5.17
N CYS A 315 10.88 -1.50 4.48
CA CYS A 315 11.85 -1.27 3.42
C CYS A 315 11.41 -2.06 2.19
N ALA A 316 11.08 -1.36 1.11
CA ALA A 316 10.64 -1.96 -0.14
C ALA A 316 11.65 -1.75 -1.26
N LEU A 317 11.93 -2.81 -1.98
CA LEU A 317 12.84 -2.84 -3.13
C LEU A 317 12.01 -2.92 -4.41
N VAL A 318 11.99 -1.82 -5.16
CA VAL A 318 11.26 -1.68 -6.43
C VAL A 318 12.24 -1.15 -7.48
N PRO A 319 12.41 -1.85 -8.60
CA PRO A 319 13.36 -1.41 -9.63
C PRO A 319 12.85 -0.13 -10.33
N TYR A 320 13.78 0.76 -10.68
CA TYR A 320 13.47 2.03 -11.36
C TYR A 320 12.89 1.85 -12.76
N ASP A 321 13.02 0.66 -13.36
CA ASP A 321 12.38 0.25 -14.60
C ASP A 321 10.99 -0.40 -14.41
N SER A 322 10.38 -0.26 -13.22
CA SER A 322 9.00 -0.70 -12.99
C SER A 322 8.03 -0.06 -14.00
N PRO A 323 6.95 -0.75 -14.42
CA PRO A 323 5.96 -0.20 -15.35
C PRO A 323 5.37 1.13 -14.89
N ILE A 324 5.25 1.32 -13.57
CA ILE A 324 4.72 2.55 -12.99
C ILE A 324 5.74 3.69 -13.15
N CYS A 325 7.01 3.46 -12.84
CA CYS A 325 8.06 4.45 -13.08
C CYS A 325 8.18 4.81 -14.57
N GLN A 326 8.17 3.81 -15.45
CA GLN A 326 8.28 3.99 -16.89
C GLN A 326 7.07 4.73 -17.50
N SER A 327 5.91 4.73 -16.84
CA SER A 327 4.76 5.55 -17.25
C SER A 327 5.05 7.07 -17.20
N GLY A 328 6.04 7.47 -16.39
CA GLY A 328 6.39 8.88 -16.17
C GLY A 328 5.30 9.66 -15.43
N LEU A 329 4.25 8.99 -14.90
CA LEU A 329 3.15 9.62 -14.20
C LEU A 329 3.42 9.65 -12.69
N LEU A 330 3.03 10.73 -12.04
CA LEU A 330 2.75 10.76 -10.62
C LEU A 330 1.24 10.57 -10.46
N PHE A 331 0.85 9.43 -9.87
CA PHE A 331 -0.57 9.08 -9.78
C PHE A 331 -1.30 9.83 -8.66
N TYR A 332 -0.59 10.40 -7.70
CA TYR A 332 -1.17 10.96 -6.47
C TYR A 332 -1.99 9.94 -5.70
N ASN A 333 -1.57 8.68 -5.78
CA ASN A 333 -2.21 7.54 -5.14
C ASN A 333 -1.13 6.56 -4.70
N THR A 334 -1.07 6.25 -3.40
CA THR A 334 -0.01 5.46 -2.78
C THR A 334 0.15 4.09 -3.45
N LEU A 335 -0.95 3.38 -3.75
CA LEU A 335 -0.90 2.07 -4.43
C LEU A 335 -0.03 2.07 -5.71
N PHE A 336 0.00 3.18 -6.45
CA PHE A 336 0.83 3.30 -7.66
C PHE A 336 2.19 3.92 -7.33
N ASP A 337 2.18 5.04 -6.61
CA ASP A 337 3.39 5.85 -6.46
C ASP A 337 4.47 5.13 -5.63
N GLU A 338 4.10 4.31 -4.64
CA GLU A 338 5.01 3.44 -3.89
C GLU A 338 5.69 2.41 -4.81
N ASN A 339 4.96 1.85 -5.77
CA ASN A 339 5.43 0.86 -6.72
C ASN A 339 6.21 1.47 -7.92
N ALA A 340 6.47 2.78 -7.90
CA ALA A 340 7.30 3.45 -8.90
C ALA A 340 8.80 3.38 -8.60
N ALA A 341 9.21 3.18 -7.34
CA ALA A 341 10.62 3.18 -6.93
C ALA A 341 10.80 2.52 -5.57
N CYS A 342 12.04 2.19 -5.20
CA CYS A 342 12.35 1.81 -3.82
C CYS A 342 11.79 2.84 -2.85
N HIS A 343 11.16 2.37 -1.78
CA HIS A 343 10.55 3.21 -0.78
C HIS A 343 10.82 2.71 0.64
N LEU A 344 10.57 3.57 1.60
CA LEU A 344 10.57 3.27 3.02
C LEU A 344 9.22 3.71 3.58
N ALA A 345 8.69 3.00 4.57
CA ALA A 345 7.51 3.48 5.29
C ALA A 345 7.86 3.97 6.69
N LEU A 346 7.31 5.12 7.06
CA LEU A 346 7.23 5.55 8.45
C LEU A 346 6.07 4.84 9.16
N GLY A 347 6.31 4.34 10.36
CA GLY A 347 5.25 3.83 11.22
C GLY A 347 5.18 2.31 11.31
N MET A 348 3.97 1.75 11.16
CA MET A 348 3.67 0.35 11.46
C MET A 348 4.43 -0.60 10.52
N GLY A 349 5.05 -1.64 11.11
CA GLY A 349 5.61 -2.77 10.39
C GLY A 349 4.63 -3.93 10.26
N PHE A 350 4.96 -4.88 9.40
CA PHE A 350 4.13 -6.04 9.06
C PHE A 350 4.61 -7.30 9.78
N ALA A 351 3.74 -7.91 10.58
CA ALA A 351 4.05 -9.12 11.34
C ALA A 351 4.23 -10.35 10.43
N ASP A 352 3.59 -10.39 9.27
CA ASP A 352 3.67 -11.47 8.29
C ASP A 352 5.03 -11.56 7.58
N THR A 353 5.85 -10.51 7.68
CA THR A 353 7.27 -10.60 7.29
C THR A 353 8.11 -11.45 8.26
N ILE A 354 7.59 -11.81 9.44
CA ILE A 354 8.30 -12.65 10.41
C ILE A 354 8.06 -14.15 10.09
N ARG A 355 9.12 -14.91 9.94
CA ARG A 355 9.01 -16.36 9.70
C ARG A 355 8.24 -17.05 10.82
N GLY A 356 7.20 -17.80 10.45
CA GLY A 356 6.33 -18.50 11.40
C GLY A 356 5.43 -17.55 12.20
N PHE A 357 5.09 -16.38 11.62
CA PHE A 357 4.18 -15.42 12.26
C PHE A 357 2.80 -16.00 12.56
N GLU A 358 2.38 -17.02 11.81
CA GLU A 358 1.11 -17.72 11.99
C GLU A 358 0.98 -18.37 13.39
N GLU A 359 2.10 -18.69 14.00
CA GLU A 359 2.20 -19.30 15.35
C GLU A 359 2.53 -18.26 16.43
N LYS A 360 2.66 -16.97 16.06
CA LYS A 360 3.06 -15.89 16.95
C LYS A 360 1.92 -14.89 17.20
N THR A 361 1.95 -14.30 18.37
CA THR A 361 1.14 -13.12 18.68
C THR A 361 1.77 -11.85 18.07
N LEU A 362 0.98 -10.81 17.93
CA LEU A 362 1.52 -9.50 17.50
C LEU A 362 2.55 -8.95 18.50
N GLU A 363 2.36 -9.19 19.80
CA GLU A 363 3.33 -8.80 20.83
C GLU A 363 4.66 -9.53 20.67
N GLU A 364 4.65 -10.81 20.33
CA GLU A 364 5.89 -11.58 20.05
C GLU A 364 6.60 -11.05 18.80
N CYS A 365 5.86 -10.71 17.73
CA CYS A 365 6.44 -10.08 16.54
C CYS A 365 7.06 -8.71 16.85
N ARG A 366 6.39 -7.90 17.66
CA ARG A 366 6.91 -6.60 18.13
C ARG A 366 8.15 -6.77 19.00
N ALA A 367 8.18 -7.78 19.86
CA ALA A 367 9.35 -8.08 20.68
C ALA A 367 10.58 -8.49 19.85
N LEU A 368 10.38 -9.03 18.64
CA LEU A 368 11.45 -9.31 17.67
C LEU A 368 11.96 -8.05 16.95
N GLY A 369 11.22 -6.94 17.00
CA GLY A 369 11.64 -5.66 16.42
C GLY A 369 10.68 -5.06 15.42
N VAL A 370 9.53 -5.68 15.13
CA VAL A 370 8.49 -5.09 14.28
C VAL A 370 7.94 -3.82 14.93
N ASN A 371 7.94 -2.71 14.21
CA ASN A 371 7.47 -1.45 14.74
C ASN A 371 5.94 -1.40 14.84
N ASP A 372 5.41 -0.78 15.89
CA ASP A 372 3.99 -0.56 16.11
C ASP A 372 3.66 0.93 16.04
N SER A 373 2.66 1.29 15.24
CA SER A 373 2.20 2.67 15.07
C SER A 373 0.75 2.69 14.58
N MET A 374 0.12 3.85 14.70
CA MET A 374 -1.20 4.12 14.10
C MET A 374 -1.12 4.48 12.61
N VAL A 375 0.07 4.83 12.13
CA VAL A 375 0.33 5.22 10.74
C VAL A 375 1.22 4.19 10.06
N HIS A 376 1.07 4.08 8.76
CA HIS A 376 1.98 3.44 7.83
C HIS A 376 1.96 4.33 6.58
N GLU A 377 3.09 4.95 6.26
CA GLU A 377 3.12 5.92 5.18
C GLU A 377 4.41 5.81 4.37
N ASP A 378 4.24 5.42 3.11
CA ASP A 378 5.32 5.13 2.17
C ASP A 378 5.85 6.40 1.52
N PHE A 379 7.17 6.53 1.44
CA PHE A 379 7.83 7.60 0.72
C PHE A 379 8.96 7.07 -0.16
N MET A 380 8.95 7.49 -1.42
CA MET A 380 9.84 7.00 -2.46
C MET A 380 11.23 7.62 -2.31
N ILE A 381 12.26 6.77 -2.31
CA ILE A 381 13.67 7.15 -2.23
C ILE A 381 14.47 6.68 -3.44
N GLY A 382 13.91 5.75 -4.23
CA GLY A 382 14.58 5.16 -5.40
C GLY A 382 14.83 6.17 -6.52
N SER A 383 15.96 6.05 -7.19
CA SER A 383 16.38 6.87 -8.33
C SER A 383 17.14 6.04 -9.34
N ALA A 384 17.35 6.58 -10.56
CA ALA A 384 18.06 5.90 -11.63
C ALA A 384 19.54 5.58 -11.31
N ASP A 385 20.12 6.23 -10.31
CA ASP A 385 21.51 6.04 -9.86
C ASP A 385 21.61 5.34 -8.51
N MET A 386 20.48 4.90 -7.94
CA MET A 386 20.45 4.24 -6.64
C MET A 386 21.28 2.97 -6.65
N SER A 387 22.17 2.84 -5.68
CA SER A 387 22.86 1.59 -5.34
C SER A 387 22.42 1.10 -3.96
N ILE A 388 22.22 -0.22 -3.86
CA ILE A 388 21.87 -0.87 -2.61
C ILE A 388 22.79 -2.07 -2.43
N ASP A 389 23.47 -2.13 -1.29
CA ASP A 389 24.31 -3.24 -0.87
C ASP A 389 23.69 -3.93 0.34
N ALA A 390 23.63 -5.26 0.30
CA ALA A 390 23.24 -6.09 1.44
C ALA A 390 24.49 -6.54 2.20
N VAL A 391 24.51 -6.31 3.51
CA VAL A 391 25.48 -6.94 4.41
C VAL A 391 24.83 -8.20 4.97
N CYS A 392 25.41 -9.36 4.65
CA CYS A 392 24.92 -10.68 5.04
C CYS A 392 25.41 -11.08 6.42
N GLU A 393 24.78 -12.09 7.02
CA GLU A 393 25.14 -12.62 8.34
C GLU A 393 26.59 -13.14 8.41
N ASP A 394 27.12 -13.69 7.32
CA ASP A 394 28.49 -14.16 7.20
C ASP A 394 29.53 -13.05 6.94
N GLY A 395 29.10 -11.77 6.94
CA GLY A 395 29.93 -10.60 6.72
C GLY A 395 30.18 -10.25 5.25
N ARG A 396 29.68 -11.04 4.29
CA ARG A 396 29.78 -10.68 2.86
C ARG A 396 28.92 -9.48 2.56
N THR A 397 29.38 -8.63 1.63
CA THR A 397 28.58 -7.57 1.02
C THR A 397 28.19 -7.99 -0.38
N VAL A 398 26.88 -7.99 -0.67
CA VAL A 398 26.31 -8.40 -1.95
C VAL A 398 25.58 -7.23 -2.57
N PRO A 399 25.86 -6.84 -3.83
CA PRO A 399 25.10 -5.80 -4.51
C PRO A 399 23.68 -6.30 -4.80
N ILE A 400 22.69 -5.54 -4.36
CA ILE A 400 21.27 -5.81 -4.62
C ILE A 400 20.76 -4.90 -5.75
N PHE A 401 21.14 -3.62 -5.72
CA PHE A 401 20.82 -2.66 -6.78
C PHE A 401 22.08 -2.00 -7.30
N ARG A 402 22.11 -1.79 -8.63
CA ARG A 402 23.03 -0.89 -9.34
C ARG A 402 22.22 -0.14 -10.39
N ASP A 403 22.54 1.13 -10.57
CA ASP A 403 21.85 2.00 -11.54
C ASP A 403 20.31 1.91 -11.40
N GLY A 404 19.82 1.90 -10.14
CA GLY A 404 18.40 1.91 -9.80
C GLY A 404 17.65 0.59 -10.05
N SER A 405 18.31 -0.48 -10.52
CA SER A 405 17.64 -1.74 -10.80
C SER A 405 18.40 -2.95 -10.20
N TRP A 406 17.79 -4.14 -10.30
CA TRP A 406 18.36 -5.38 -9.75
C TRP A 406 19.75 -5.67 -10.32
N ALA A 407 20.67 -6.04 -9.44
CA ALA A 407 22.07 -6.37 -9.78
C ALA A 407 22.32 -7.90 -9.89
N PHE A 408 21.24 -8.72 -9.92
CA PHE A 408 21.30 -10.17 -10.00
C PHE A 408 20.24 -10.73 -10.94
#